data_d05799844f14ba75663eb3e0a8ba32eb
#
_entry.id   d05799844f14ba75663eb3e0a8ba32eb
#
_cell.length_a   1.000
_cell.length_b   1.000
_cell.length_c   1.000
_cell.angle_alpha   90.00
_cell.angle_beta   90.00
_cell.angle_gamma   90.00
#
_symmetry.space_group_name_H-M   'P 1'
#
loop_
_entity.id
_entity.type
_entity.pdbx_description
1 polymer ?
#
loop_
_entity_poly.entity_id
_entity_poly.type
_entity_poly.pdbx_seq_one_letter_code
_entity_poly.pdbx_strand_id
1 'polypeptide(L)'
;RVQYNLTPELDAQIGAYNQNPSQLEHGNGFKLSGSGTKGTVLPVELVWSPKVNDLPGEYRVGYYKSTAPADDVKVNITNDGQDYRVRDSKHGYWFVVQQQLTSHNGDASRGLHIAANATFHDKQTNIVDNYQSLMFVYKGPFDARPKDDIGIGAARIHVNDDVKKSAELI
;
A
#
# COMPACT_ATOMS: atom_id res chain seq x y z
N ARG A 1 -7.98 -14.49 -0.95
CA ARG A 1 -8.58 -13.38 -0.21
C ARG A 1 -10.02 -13.73 0.12
N VAL A 2 -10.42 -13.44 1.36
CA VAL A 2 -11.82 -13.54 1.84
C VAL A 2 -12.27 -12.14 2.24
N GLN A 3 -13.50 -11.79 1.87
CA GLN A 3 -14.15 -10.55 2.25
C GLN A 3 -15.44 -10.89 2.98
N TYR A 4 -15.72 -10.17 4.05
CA TYR A 4 -16.93 -10.31 4.84
C TYR A 4 -17.56 -8.94 5.10
N ASN A 5 -18.82 -8.80 4.75
CA ASN A 5 -19.59 -7.58 4.97
C ASN A 5 -20.05 -7.54 6.43
N LEU A 6 -19.48 -6.63 7.23
CA LEU A 6 -19.84 -6.41 8.62
C LEU A 6 -21.14 -5.60 8.76
N THR A 7 -21.26 -4.57 7.90
CA THR A 7 -22.46 -3.75 7.75
C THR A 7 -22.63 -3.40 6.26
N PRO A 8 -23.73 -2.76 5.84
CA PRO A 8 -23.88 -2.29 4.45
C PRO A 8 -22.76 -1.36 3.95
N GLU A 9 -22.05 -0.70 4.86
CA GLU A 9 -20.99 0.25 4.53
C GLU A 9 -19.59 -0.20 4.98
N LEU A 10 -19.47 -1.30 5.73
CA LEU A 10 -18.20 -1.73 6.33
C LEU A 10 -17.90 -3.18 5.98
N ASP A 11 -16.77 -3.38 5.31
CA ASP A 11 -16.23 -4.68 4.96
C ASP A 11 -14.93 -4.98 5.70
N ALA A 12 -14.72 -6.23 6.05
CA ALA A 12 -13.45 -6.76 6.50
C ALA A 12 -12.87 -7.69 5.43
N GLN A 13 -11.57 -7.57 5.17
CA GLN A 13 -10.86 -8.40 4.22
C GLN A 13 -9.65 -9.04 4.88
N ILE A 14 -9.40 -10.31 4.56
CA ILE A 14 -8.21 -11.05 4.98
C ILE A 14 -7.65 -11.83 3.80
N GLY A 15 -6.34 -11.92 3.70
CA GLY A 15 -5.66 -12.71 2.69
C GLY A 15 -4.51 -13.53 3.26
N ALA A 16 -4.09 -14.53 2.51
CA ALA A 16 -2.83 -15.23 2.71
C ALA A 16 -2.16 -15.39 1.34
N TYR A 17 -0.91 -14.94 1.22
CA TYR A 17 -0.16 -14.94 -0.03
C TYR A 17 1.21 -15.54 0.19
N ASN A 18 1.52 -16.55 -0.59
CA ASN A 18 2.85 -17.16 -0.56
C ASN A 18 3.91 -16.20 -1.11
N GLN A 19 5.01 -16.05 -0.38
CA GLN A 19 6.19 -15.32 -0.83
C GLN A 19 7.23 -16.30 -1.38
N ASN A 20 7.30 -16.38 -2.70
CA ASN A 20 8.26 -17.18 -3.40
C ASN A 20 8.92 -16.36 -4.52
N PRO A 21 10.20 -15.99 -4.40
CA PRO A 21 10.92 -15.25 -5.44
C PRO A 21 10.87 -15.91 -6.82
N SER A 22 10.81 -17.25 -6.88
CA SER A 22 10.74 -17.97 -8.16
C SER A 22 9.44 -17.74 -8.94
N GLN A 23 8.40 -17.16 -8.33
CA GLN A 23 7.18 -16.78 -9.05
C GLN A 23 7.40 -15.63 -10.04
N LEU A 24 8.47 -14.86 -9.87
CA LEU A 24 8.89 -13.84 -10.82
C LEU A 24 9.65 -14.40 -12.02
N GLU A 25 10.02 -15.68 -11.98
CA GLU A 25 10.69 -16.36 -13.08
C GLU A 25 9.69 -16.74 -14.17
N HIS A 26 10.16 -16.75 -15.41
CA HIS A 26 9.35 -17.08 -16.57
C HIS A 26 8.76 -18.50 -16.45
N GLY A 27 7.45 -18.61 -16.63
CA GLY A 27 6.73 -19.91 -16.59
C GLY A 27 6.22 -20.35 -15.20
N ASN A 28 6.49 -19.62 -14.13
CA ASN A 28 6.09 -19.99 -12.77
C ASN A 28 4.82 -19.31 -12.25
N GLY A 29 4.15 -18.48 -13.06
CA GLY A 29 3.00 -17.64 -12.63
C GLY A 29 1.78 -18.39 -12.08
N PHE A 30 1.63 -19.69 -12.38
CA PHE A 30 0.52 -20.53 -11.88
C PHE A 30 0.96 -21.58 -10.86
N LYS A 31 2.21 -21.61 -10.44
CA LYS A 31 2.68 -22.52 -9.40
C LYS A 31 2.29 -21.98 -8.02
N LEU A 32 1.23 -22.52 -7.44
CA LEU A 32 0.74 -22.15 -6.11
C LEU A 32 1.59 -22.72 -4.96
N SER A 33 2.39 -23.74 -5.23
CA SER A 33 3.35 -24.32 -4.28
C SER A 33 4.61 -24.72 -5.04
N GLY A 34 5.77 -24.52 -4.45
CA GLY A 34 7.05 -24.90 -5.04
C GLY A 34 8.18 -24.78 -4.04
N SER A 35 9.29 -25.46 -4.35
CA SER A 35 10.55 -25.26 -3.66
C SER A 35 10.96 -23.78 -3.76
N GLY A 36 11.35 -23.15 -2.65
CA GLY A 36 11.75 -21.74 -2.62
C GLY A 36 10.75 -20.79 -1.95
N THR A 37 9.65 -21.31 -1.38
CA THR A 37 8.79 -20.53 -0.50
C THR A 37 9.61 -19.98 0.68
N LYS A 38 9.62 -18.65 0.82
CA LYS A 38 10.33 -17.93 1.90
C LYS A 38 9.44 -17.61 3.08
N GLY A 39 8.13 -17.59 2.88
CA GLY A 39 7.15 -17.25 3.92
C GLY A 39 5.78 -16.91 3.33
N THR A 40 4.93 -16.37 4.17
CA THR A 40 3.56 -15.98 3.83
C THR A 40 3.29 -14.54 4.24
N VAL A 41 2.63 -13.76 3.39
CA VAL A 41 2.07 -12.44 3.73
C VAL A 41 0.62 -12.60 4.14
N LEU A 42 0.28 -12.08 5.29
CA LEU A 42 -1.05 -12.09 5.88
C LEU A 42 -1.57 -10.64 6.01
N PRO A 43 -2.22 -10.08 4.99
CA PRO A 43 -2.88 -8.79 5.09
C PRO A 43 -4.27 -8.92 5.71
N VAL A 44 -4.63 -7.91 6.49
CA VAL A 44 -6.00 -7.63 6.96
C VAL A 44 -6.34 -6.19 6.62
N GLU A 45 -7.57 -5.93 6.20
CA GLU A 45 -8.03 -4.59 5.81
C GLU A 45 -9.48 -4.40 6.21
N LEU A 46 -9.81 -3.21 6.70
CA LEU A 46 -11.17 -2.71 6.84
C LEU A 46 -11.41 -1.68 5.74
N VAL A 47 -12.57 -1.79 5.09
CA VAL A 47 -13.03 -0.88 4.04
C VAL A 47 -14.37 -0.30 4.48
N TRP A 48 -14.40 1.01 4.68
CA TRP A 48 -15.61 1.74 5.02
C TRP A 48 -16.01 2.64 3.85
N SER A 49 -17.24 2.43 3.35
CA SER A 49 -17.77 3.08 2.14
C SER A 49 -19.01 3.93 2.46
N PRO A 50 -18.87 5.04 3.22
CA PRO A 50 -19.98 5.90 3.60
C PRO A 50 -20.38 6.84 2.47
N LYS A 51 -21.55 7.47 2.64
CA LYS A 51 -21.93 8.67 1.92
C LYS A 51 -21.80 9.88 2.84
N VAL A 52 -20.94 10.81 2.47
CA VAL A 52 -20.77 12.09 3.19
C VAL A 52 -21.46 13.18 2.38
N ASN A 53 -22.49 13.79 2.93
CA ASN A 53 -23.37 14.74 2.22
C ASN A 53 -23.93 14.15 0.90
N ASP A 54 -24.41 12.89 0.97
CA ASP A 54 -24.89 12.09 -0.17
C ASP A 54 -23.85 11.79 -1.26
N LEU A 55 -22.59 12.13 -1.08
CA LEU A 55 -21.50 11.87 -1.99
C LEU A 55 -20.68 10.66 -1.53
N PRO A 56 -20.30 9.74 -2.45
CA PRO A 56 -19.62 8.51 -2.10
C PRO A 56 -18.21 8.77 -1.58
N GLY A 57 -17.83 8.05 -0.53
CA GLY A 57 -16.49 7.94 0.02
C GLY A 57 -16.05 6.50 0.15
N GLU A 58 -14.76 6.28 0.23
CA GLU A 58 -14.15 4.99 0.58
C GLU A 58 -12.91 5.24 1.41
N TYR A 59 -12.86 4.61 2.58
CA TYR A 59 -11.77 4.73 3.54
C TYR A 59 -11.28 3.36 3.89
N ARG A 60 -9.97 3.16 3.78
CA ARG A 60 -9.33 1.86 4.05
C ARG A 60 -8.25 2.01 5.10
N VAL A 61 -8.18 1.06 6.00
CA VAL A 61 -7.07 0.86 6.91
C VAL A 61 -6.69 -0.60 6.88
N GLY A 62 -5.41 -0.86 6.70
CA GLY A 62 -4.92 -2.21 6.64
C GLY A 62 -3.57 -2.39 7.33
N TYR A 63 -3.29 -3.64 7.64
CA TYR A 63 -2.05 -4.11 8.23
C TYR A 63 -1.64 -5.40 7.54
N TYR A 64 -0.34 -5.59 7.35
CA TYR A 64 0.19 -6.87 6.93
C TYR A 64 1.33 -7.33 7.83
N LYS A 65 1.45 -8.65 7.97
CA LYS A 65 2.62 -9.32 8.50
C LYS A 65 3.13 -10.33 7.48
N SER A 66 4.43 -10.31 7.24
CA SER A 66 5.13 -11.33 6.46
C SER A 66 5.98 -12.19 7.38
N THR A 67 5.94 -13.50 7.19
CA THR A 67 6.79 -14.47 7.90
C THR A 67 8.05 -14.80 7.11
N ALA A 68 8.29 -14.14 5.97
CA ALA A 68 9.53 -14.31 5.23
C ALA A 68 10.69 -13.62 5.96
N PRO A 69 11.83 -14.29 6.13
CA PRO A 69 13.02 -13.65 6.67
C PRO A 69 13.50 -12.52 5.77
N ALA A 70 14.10 -11.52 6.36
CA ALA A 70 14.68 -10.37 5.66
C ALA A 70 15.91 -9.85 6.39
N ASP A 71 16.86 -9.36 5.63
CA ASP A 71 18.04 -8.73 6.19
C ASP A 71 17.66 -7.40 6.85
N ASP A 72 18.29 -7.11 7.99
CA ASP A 72 18.22 -5.79 8.63
C ASP A 72 18.88 -4.76 7.70
N VAL A 73 18.28 -3.59 7.59
CA VAL A 73 18.87 -2.49 6.80
C VAL A 73 20.13 -1.91 7.44
N LYS A 74 20.41 -2.23 8.72
CA LYS A 74 21.63 -1.84 9.41
C LYS A 74 22.72 -2.87 9.17
N VAL A 75 23.82 -2.41 8.60
CA VAL A 75 25.01 -3.21 8.46
C VAL A 75 25.75 -3.29 9.80
N ASN A 76 26.16 -4.48 10.21
CA ASN A 76 27.13 -4.68 11.28
C ASN A 76 28.52 -4.82 10.67
N ILE A 77 29.42 -3.91 11.01
CA ILE A 77 30.83 -4.02 10.62
C ILE A 77 31.51 -4.92 11.65
N THR A 78 31.98 -6.07 11.23
CA THR A 78 32.72 -7.03 12.03
C THR A 78 34.18 -7.11 11.54
N ASN A 79 35.06 -7.75 12.31
CA ASN A 79 36.45 -7.96 11.90
C ASN A 79 36.60 -8.82 10.64
N ASP A 80 35.54 -9.60 10.29
CA ASP A 80 35.49 -10.49 9.13
C ASP A 80 34.73 -9.87 7.92
N GLY A 81 34.29 -8.61 8.04
CA GLY A 81 33.58 -7.89 6.98
C GLY A 81 32.22 -7.36 7.40
N GLN A 82 31.35 -7.14 6.42
CA GLN A 82 29.99 -6.67 6.61
C GLN A 82 29.05 -7.86 6.83
N ASP A 83 28.22 -7.80 7.86
CA ASP A 83 27.18 -8.77 8.14
C ASP A 83 25.84 -8.08 8.37
N TYR A 84 24.75 -8.74 7.96
CA TYR A 84 23.38 -8.27 8.16
C TYR A 84 22.65 -9.22 9.10
N ARG A 85 22.07 -8.65 10.16
CA ARG A 85 21.19 -9.43 11.01
C ARG A 85 19.93 -9.81 10.25
N VAL A 86 19.58 -11.09 10.23
CA VAL A 86 18.35 -11.60 9.66
C VAL A 86 17.20 -11.39 10.65
N ARG A 87 16.08 -10.84 10.17
CA ARG A 87 14.82 -10.71 10.89
C ARG A 87 13.84 -11.77 10.40
N ASP A 88 13.06 -12.32 11.32
CA ASP A 88 12.12 -13.42 11.01
C ASP A 88 10.78 -12.93 10.44
N SER A 89 10.54 -11.63 10.36
CA SER A 89 9.29 -11.07 9.87
C SER A 89 9.42 -9.63 9.42
N LYS A 90 8.49 -9.24 8.54
CA LYS A 90 8.25 -7.84 8.14
C LYS A 90 6.79 -7.50 8.44
N HIS A 91 6.52 -6.21 8.65
CA HIS A 91 5.17 -5.73 8.81
C HIS A 91 5.01 -4.31 8.26
N GLY A 92 3.77 -3.91 8.09
CA GLY A 92 3.45 -2.55 7.70
C GLY A 92 1.95 -2.32 7.77
N TYR A 93 1.56 -1.06 7.59
CA TYR A 93 0.17 -0.64 7.60
C TYR A 93 -0.06 0.44 6.56
N TRP A 94 -1.31 0.58 6.13
CA TRP A 94 -1.70 1.56 5.13
C TRP A 94 -3.03 2.20 5.45
N PHE A 95 -3.19 3.41 4.93
CA PHE A 95 -4.43 4.17 4.92
C PHE A 95 -4.70 4.62 3.51
N VAL A 96 -5.94 4.48 3.05
CA VAL A 96 -6.40 5.00 1.76
C VAL A 96 -7.68 5.77 1.99
N VAL A 97 -7.77 6.94 1.39
CA VAL A 97 -8.94 7.80 1.42
C VAL A 97 -9.31 8.14 -0.01
N GLN A 98 -10.56 7.94 -0.36
CA GLN A 98 -11.17 8.43 -1.58
C GLN A 98 -12.51 9.07 -1.21
N GLN A 99 -12.71 10.33 -1.53
CA GLN A 99 -13.95 11.03 -1.22
C GLN A 99 -14.32 11.96 -2.36
N GLN A 100 -15.56 11.86 -2.81
CA GLN A 100 -16.15 12.88 -3.66
C GLN A 100 -16.54 14.07 -2.80
N LEU A 101 -16.04 15.27 -3.15
CA LEU A 101 -16.23 16.49 -2.38
C LEU A 101 -17.40 17.34 -2.91
N THR A 102 -17.63 17.32 -4.22
CA THR A 102 -18.71 18.09 -4.86
C THR A 102 -19.37 17.28 -5.95
N SER A 103 -20.61 17.65 -6.31
CA SER A 103 -21.25 17.29 -7.58
C SER A 103 -21.08 18.45 -8.59
N HIS A 104 -21.28 18.19 -9.88
CA HIS A 104 -21.24 19.19 -10.94
C HIS A 104 -22.66 19.45 -11.46
N ASN A 105 -23.20 20.65 -11.21
CA ASN A 105 -24.56 21.02 -11.62
C ASN A 105 -25.65 20.00 -11.18
N GLY A 106 -25.50 19.38 -9.99
CA GLY A 106 -26.41 18.36 -9.48
C GLY A 106 -26.16 16.94 -10.01
N ASP A 107 -25.22 16.76 -10.92
CA ASP A 107 -24.81 15.43 -11.41
C ASP A 107 -23.75 14.82 -10.46
N ALA A 108 -24.16 13.82 -9.68
CA ALA A 108 -23.31 13.13 -8.72
C ALA A 108 -22.24 12.23 -9.35
N SER A 109 -22.30 11.97 -10.67
CA SER A 109 -21.25 11.23 -11.39
C SER A 109 -20.05 12.11 -11.74
N ARG A 110 -20.19 13.43 -11.62
CA ARG A 110 -19.22 14.46 -11.96
C ARG A 110 -18.88 15.30 -10.71
N GLY A 111 -17.72 15.93 -10.68
CA GLY A 111 -17.33 16.80 -9.59
C GLY A 111 -15.93 16.55 -9.06
N LEU A 112 -15.58 17.24 -7.99
CA LEU A 112 -14.25 17.16 -7.37
C LEU A 112 -14.14 15.94 -6.46
N HIS A 113 -13.07 15.19 -6.65
CA HIS A 113 -12.66 14.06 -5.81
C HIS A 113 -11.30 14.32 -5.19
N ILE A 114 -11.12 13.84 -3.97
CA ILE A 114 -9.81 13.72 -3.31
C ILE A 114 -9.46 12.24 -3.18
N ALA A 115 -8.20 11.91 -3.42
CA ALA A 115 -7.62 10.61 -3.10
C ALA A 115 -6.31 10.81 -2.34
N ALA A 116 -6.13 10.08 -1.25
CA ALA A 116 -4.91 10.09 -0.47
C ALA A 116 -4.51 8.66 -0.09
N ASN A 117 -3.20 8.43 -0.02
CA ASN A 117 -2.63 7.16 0.42
C ASN A 117 -1.47 7.46 1.36
N ALA A 118 -1.37 6.68 2.44
CA ALA A 118 -0.21 6.67 3.31
C ALA A 118 0.12 5.21 3.66
N THR A 119 1.33 4.78 3.33
CA THR A 119 1.82 3.44 3.63
C THR A 119 3.08 3.53 4.45
N PHE A 120 3.17 2.71 5.49
CA PHE A 120 4.29 2.66 6.42
C PHE A 120 4.77 1.21 6.55
N HIS A 121 6.07 1.04 6.49
CA HIS A 121 6.74 -0.26 6.65
C HIS A 121 7.65 -0.22 7.87
N ASP A 122 7.95 -1.40 8.42
CA ASP A 122 8.94 -1.46 9.49
C ASP A 122 10.30 -0.97 9.00
N LYS A 123 10.99 -0.24 9.88
CA LYS A 123 12.28 0.40 9.55
C LYS A 123 13.46 -0.56 9.59
N GLN A 124 13.26 -1.77 10.11
CA GLN A 124 14.36 -2.71 10.28
C GLN A 124 14.67 -3.45 8.98
N THR A 125 13.67 -3.66 8.13
CA THR A 125 13.79 -4.52 6.95
C THR A 125 13.44 -3.85 5.63
N ASN A 126 13.04 -2.57 5.64
CA ASN A 126 12.59 -1.89 4.44
C ASN A 126 13.47 -0.68 4.09
N ILE A 127 13.89 -0.64 2.83
CA ILE A 127 14.64 0.48 2.25
C ILE A 127 13.76 1.74 2.19
N VAL A 128 12.48 1.57 1.84
CA VAL A 128 11.47 2.63 1.88
C VAL A 128 10.61 2.37 3.10
N ASP A 129 10.65 3.28 4.09
CA ASP A 129 9.87 3.13 5.32
C ASP A 129 8.50 3.78 5.26
N ASN A 130 8.31 4.79 4.40
CA ASN A 130 6.97 5.30 4.13
C ASN A 130 6.80 5.89 2.73
N TYR A 131 5.54 5.84 2.27
CA TYR A 131 5.05 6.46 1.06
C TYR A 131 3.78 7.24 1.39
N GLN A 132 3.65 8.43 0.83
CA GLN A 132 2.47 9.27 0.99
C GLN A 132 2.12 9.90 -0.35
N SER A 133 0.83 9.97 -0.66
CA SER A 133 0.34 10.67 -1.87
C SER A 133 -0.98 11.38 -1.59
N LEU A 134 -1.20 12.47 -2.30
CA LEU A 134 -2.43 13.22 -2.30
C LEU A 134 -2.74 13.65 -3.74
N MET A 135 -3.99 13.45 -4.16
CA MET A 135 -4.44 13.78 -5.49
C MET A 135 -5.84 14.40 -5.43
N PHE A 136 -6.06 15.40 -6.25
CA PHE A 136 -7.37 15.97 -6.56
C PHE A 136 -7.70 15.68 -8.02
N VAL A 137 -8.91 15.20 -8.28
CA VAL A 137 -9.40 14.92 -9.63
C VAL A 137 -10.78 15.52 -9.78
N TYR A 138 -10.95 16.39 -10.76
CA TYR A 138 -12.26 16.87 -11.16
C TYR A 138 -12.75 16.05 -12.35
N LYS A 139 -13.80 15.26 -12.15
CA LYS A 139 -14.45 14.49 -13.20
C LYS A 139 -15.50 15.31 -13.92
N GLY A 140 -15.44 15.32 -15.24
CA GLY A 140 -16.40 16.00 -16.08
C GLY A 140 -16.46 17.52 -15.87
N PRO A 141 -15.34 18.28 -15.91
CA PRO A 141 -15.35 19.73 -15.67
C PRO A 141 -16.06 20.54 -16.76
N PHE A 142 -16.21 19.96 -17.97
CA PHE A 142 -16.77 20.64 -19.12
C PHE A 142 -18.08 19.97 -19.56
N ASP A 143 -19.17 20.75 -19.71
CA ASP A 143 -20.46 20.21 -20.14
C ASP A 143 -20.42 19.68 -21.59
N ALA A 144 -19.61 20.28 -22.46
CA ALA A 144 -19.39 19.80 -23.81
C ALA A 144 -18.59 18.48 -23.87
N ARG A 145 -17.84 18.16 -22.83
CA ARG A 145 -16.99 16.94 -22.72
C ARG A 145 -17.07 16.36 -21.30
N PRO A 146 -18.23 15.79 -20.93
CA PRO A 146 -18.48 15.39 -19.54
C PRO A 146 -17.69 14.14 -19.09
N LYS A 147 -16.96 13.51 -19.99
CA LYS A 147 -16.09 12.35 -19.70
C LYS A 147 -14.62 12.69 -19.53
N ASP A 148 -14.26 13.98 -19.67
CA ASP A 148 -12.90 14.43 -19.42
C ASP A 148 -12.64 14.53 -17.92
N ASP A 149 -11.40 14.22 -17.50
CA ASP A 149 -10.95 14.40 -16.13
C ASP A 149 -9.74 15.32 -16.10
N ILE A 150 -9.67 16.17 -15.06
CA ILE A 150 -8.50 16.99 -14.76
C ILE A 150 -8.02 16.64 -13.36
N GLY A 151 -6.76 16.30 -13.23
CA GLY A 151 -6.18 15.94 -11.93
C GLY A 151 -4.83 16.61 -11.67
N ILE A 152 -4.58 16.84 -10.40
CA ILE A 152 -3.26 17.24 -9.88
C ILE A 152 -2.96 16.41 -8.64
N GLY A 153 -1.72 15.98 -8.49
CA GLY A 153 -1.31 15.20 -7.33
C GLY A 153 0.16 15.39 -7.01
N ALA A 154 0.51 15.01 -5.79
CA ALA A 154 1.87 14.92 -5.29
C ALA A 154 2.08 13.63 -4.54
N ALA A 155 3.29 13.10 -4.60
CA ALA A 155 3.69 11.92 -3.84
C ALA A 155 5.07 12.13 -3.21
N ARG A 156 5.27 11.51 -2.05
CA ARG A 156 6.54 11.48 -1.34
C ARG A 156 6.90 10.04 -1.02
N ILE A 157 8.13 9.67 -1.34
CA ILE A 157 8.78 8.44 -0.91
C ILE A 157 9.85 8.84 0.11
N HIS A 158 9.85 8.20 1.28
CA HIS A 158 10.89 8.39 2.28
C HIS A 158 11.79 7.15 2.31
N VAL A 159 13.05 7.37 1.97
CA VAL A 159 14.10 6.35 2.13
C VAL A 159 14.51 6.32 3.59
N ASN A 160 14.53 5.14 4.15
CA ASN A 160 14.85 4.88 5.54
C ASN A 160 16.23 5.47 5.91
N ASP A 161 16.28 6.24 6.98
CA ASP A 161 17.50 6.90 7.42
C ASP A 161 18.59 5.92 7.90
N ASP A 162 18.20 4.73 8.36
CA ASP A 162 19.14 3.68 8.74
C ASP A 162 19.87 3.11 7.52
N VAL A 163 19.22 3.07 6.33
CA VAL A 163 19.86 2.71 5.05
C VAL A 163 20.91 3.76 4.65
N LYS A 164 20.57 5.04 4.79
CA LYS A 164 21.50 6.14 4.47
C LYS A 164 22.74 6.07 5.36
N LYS A 165 22.54 5.90 6.66
CA LYS A 165 23.66 5.76 7.63
C LYS A 165 24.52 4.53 7.35
N SER A 166 23.91 3.40 6.98
CA SER A 166 24.66 2.20 6.62
C SER A 166 25.49 2.41 5.35
N ALA A 167 24.97 3.16 4.37
CA ALA A 167 25.72 3.49 3.16
C ALA A 167 26.91 4.46 3.39
N GLU A 168 26.86 5.27 4.45
CA GLU A 168 27.97 6.15 4.85
C GLU A 168 29.12 5.40 5.56
N LEU A 169 28.87 4.18 6.04
CA LEU A 169 29.83 3.34 6.73
C LEU A 169 30.62 2.39 5.82
N ILE A 170 30.24 2.32 4.55
CA ILE A 170 30.83 1.48 3.50
C ILE A 170 31.76 2.30 2.62
#